data_bc7746ebb9bbabb6c402c6e60a5f4b84
#
_entry.id   bc7746ebb9bbabb6c402c6e60a5f4b84
#
_cell.length_a   1.000
_cell.length_b   1.000
_cell.length_c   1.000
_cell.angle_alpha   90.00
_cell.angle_beta   90.00
_cell.angle_gamma   90.00
#
_symmetry.space_group_name_H-M   'P 1'
#
loop_
_entity.id
_entity.type
_entity.pdbx_description
1 polymer ?
#
loop_
_entity_poly.entity_id
_entity_poly.type
_entity_poly.pdbx_seq_one_letter_code
_entity_poly.pdbx_strand_id
1 'polypeptide(L)'
;MNTESLFAVALGITPPWEVEGVSFSKENKRLDLKIGFRRGATFACPVCGTASPVHDTSEKSWRHLNFFQFETYLTARVPRVKCPNADHGVKQVPVPWTRAGSGFTLLFEALVMALVREMPVKAAAALLGEHDTRIWRVIDHYVQSARAQADHSGVRRIGMDETSARRGQDYISLFYDMDQRRLLFGTEGRDHETVKAFTEDLKAHNGAPENITDACLDMSKAFIKGVNEALPNAEITFDPFHLIKHMNDALSQVRAEEARFYPEMMKGSRYAFLKNPENLTKKQDETLHRLCSYRLKTARAYLIKLALQDVYFSPTRDEAEIRLKNWYNWAIRSQIEQVRIVAKTVKNHWDGILAWFNSQLSNGFLEAINGLIQATKRRARGYRTTKNLINMAYLIAGKLEFRLPT
;
A
#
# COMPACT_ATOMS: atom_id res chain seq x y z
N MET A 1 -41.11 26.74 9.50
CA MET A 1 -40.44 25.42 9.54
C MET A 1 -40.12 25.18 11.01
N ASN A 2 -40.62 24.09 11.60
CA ASN A 2 -40.24 23.74 12.96
C ASN A 2 -38.84 23.07 12.98
N THR A 3 -38.28 22.89 14.18
CA THR A 3 -36.92 22.36 14.37
C THR A 3 -36.79 20.96 13.76
N GLU A 4 -37.78 20.10 13.93
CA GLU A 4 -37.82 18.73 13.44
C GLU A 4 -37.79 18.69 11.91
N SER A 5 -38.57 19.57 11.26
CA SER A 5 -38.57 19.68 9.78
C SER A 5 -37.24 20.16 9.24
N LEU A 6 -36.56 21.09 9.94
CA LEU A 6 -35.22 21.55 9.55
C LEU A 6 -34.22 20.40 9.57
N PHE A 7 -34.18 19.63 10.66
CA PHE A 7 -33.27 18.50 10.77
C PHE A 7 -33.65 17.35 9.84
N ALA A 8 -34.93 17.13 9.56
CA ALA A 8 -35.36 16.12 8.58
C ALA A 8 -34.80 16.42 7.18
N VAL A 9 -34.88 17.70 6.76
CA VAL A 9 -34.30 18.13 5.46
C VAL A 9 -32.76 18.02 5.47
N ALA A 10 -32.13 18.53 6.54
CA ALA A 10 -30.65 18.52 6.64
C ALA A 10 -30.07 17.09 6.67
N LEU A 11 -30.79 16.12 7.22
CA LEU A 11 -30.38 14.72 7.28
C LEU A 11 -30.84 13.88 6.08
N GLY A 12 -31.63 14.46 5.16
CA GLY A 12 -32.24 13.70 4.05
C GLY A 12 -33.22 12.63 4.51
N ILE A 13 -33.89 12.84 5.67
CA ILE A 13 -34.88 11.90 6.21
C ILE A 13 -36.17 12.03 5.40
N THR A 14 -36.57 10.94 4.79
CA THR A 14 -37.78 10.86 3.93
C THR A 14 -38.78 9.83 4.47
N PRO A 15 -40.10 10.01 4.18
CA PRO A 15 -41.09 9.03 4.57
C PRO A 15 -40.71 7.58 4.16
N PRO A 16 -41.01 6.59 5.00
CA PRO A 16 -41.87 6.66 6.17
C PRO A 16 -41.19 7.18 7.47
N TRP A 17 -39.88 7.51 7.39
CA TRP A 17 -39.10 8.02 8.50
C TRP A 17 -39.41 9.51 8.76
N GLU A 18 -39.37 9.91 10.02
CA GLU A 18 -39.56 11.29 10.44
C GLU A 18 -38.74 11.62 11.70
N VAL A 19 -38.37 12.88 11.88
CA VAL A 19 -37.73 13.35 13.12
C VAL A 19 -38.82 13.61 14.14
N GLU A 20 -38.84 12.83 15.22
CA GLU A 20 -39.83 12.91 16.30
C GLU A 20 -39.46 13.91 17.39
N GLY A 21 -38.14 14.21 17.51
CA GLY A 21 -37.68 15.12 18.56
C GLY A 21 -36.23 15.52 18.41
N VAL A 22 -35.92 16.69 18.92
CA VAL A 22 -34.59 17.29 18.94
C VAL A 22 -34.28 17.75 20.35
N SER A 23 -33.21 17.28 20.96
CA SER A 23 -32.81 17.59 22.32
C SER A 23 -31.36 18.05 22.41
N PHE A 24 -31.11 19.23 22.99
CA PHE A 24 -29.78 19.77 23.24
C PHE A 24 -29.43 19.69 24.73
N SER A 25 -28.32 19.02 25.04
CA SER A 25 -27.69 19.09 26.37
C SER A 25 -26.47 20.00 26.29
N LYS A 26 -26.56 21.20 26.85
CA LYS A 26 -25.44 22.16 26.92
C LYS A 26 -24.30 21.64 27.79
N GLU A 27 -24.63 20.99 28.90
CA GLU A 27 -23.69 20.45 29.88
C GLU A 27 -22.82 19.34 29.23
N ASN A 28 -23.45 18.42 28.51
CA ASN A 28 -22.79 17.30 27.88
C ASN A 28 -22.28 17.62 26.45
N LYS A 29 -22.51 18.84 25.96
CA LYS A 29 -22.24 19.25 24.57
C LYS A 29 -22.77 18.22 23.55
N ARG A 30 -24.02 17.80 23.73
CA ARG A 30 -24.65 16.73 22.98
C ARG A 30 -25.97 17.17 22.36
N LEU A 31 -26.16 16.74 21.10
CA LEU A 31 -27.42 16.85 20.36
C LEU A 31 -27.96 15.45 20.09
N ASP A 32 -29.15 15.16 20.57
CA ASP A 32 -29.87 13.92 20.29
C ASP A 32 -31.03 14.19 19.33
N LEU A 33 -31.05 13.48 18.21
CA LEU A 33 -32.10 13.50 17.21
C LEU A 33 -32.84 12.17 17.29
N LYS A 34 -34.11 12.22 17.69
CA LYS A 34 -34.95 11.04 17.76
C LYS A 34 -35.67 10.86 16.43
N ILE A 35 -35.43 9.70 15.80
CA ILE A 35 -36.04 9.33 14.51
C ILE A 35 -37.05 8.21 14.74
N GLY A 36 -38.23 8.41 14.22
CA GLY A 36 -39.28 7.42 14.22
C GLY A 36 -39.88 7.22 12.84
N PHE A 37 -41.07 6.62 12.81
CA PHE A 37 -41.81 6.41 11.60
C PHE A 37 -43.31 6.45 11.90
N ARG A 38 -44.09 6.81 10.91
CA ARG A 38 -45.55 6.98 11.06
C ARG A 38 -46.23 5.69 11.50
N ARG A 39 -47.20 5.82 12.35
CA ARG A 39 -48.04 4.66 12.77
C ARG A 39 -48.71 4.01 11.55
N GLY A 40 -48.66 2.69 11.47
CA GLY A 40 -49.17 1.93 10.32
C GLY A 40 -48.25 1.87 9.13
N ALA A 41 -47.01 2.40 9.23
CA ALA A 41 -46.04 2.27 8.17
C ALA A 41 -45.71 0.80 7.88
N THR A 42 -45.49 0.49 6.60
CA THR A 42 -44.99 -0.79 6.12
C THR A 42 -43.56 -0.61 5.61
N PHE A 43 -42.76 -1.65 5.74
CA PHE A 43 -41.37 -1.66 5.26
C PHE A 43 -41.12 -2.88 4.40
N ALA A 44 -40.25 -2.73 3.42
CA ALA A 44 -39.82 -3.84 2.57
C ALA A 44 -39.05 -4.90 3.35
N CYS A 45 -39.40 -6.15 3.17
CA CYS A 45 -38.60 -7.26 3.66
C CYS A 45 -37.19 -7.21 3.02
N PRO A 46 -36.08 -7.22 3.79
CA PRO A 46 -34.74 -7.09 3.23
C PRO A 46 -34.30 -8.29 2.37
N VAL A 47 -35.09 -9.38 2.34
CA VAL A 47 -34.78 -10.57 1.56
C VAL A 47 -35.53 -10.58 0.22
N CYS A 48 -36.84 -10.30 0.22
CA CYS A 48 -37.68 -10.42 -0.98
C CYS A 48 -38.33 -9.10 -1.43
N GLY A 49 -38.12 -7.99 -0.71
CA GLY A 49 -38.72 -6.70 -1.05
C GLY A 49 -40.20 -6.54 -0.72
N THR A 50 -40.91 -7.59 -0.29
CA THR A 50 -42.36 -7.53 -0.02
C THR A 50 -42.63 -6.55 1.13
N ALA A 51 -43.54 -5.60 0.90
CA ALA A 51 -44.02 -4.68 1.94
C ALA A 51 -44.68 -5.46 3.08
N SER A 52 -44.20 -5.26 4.30
CA SER A 52 -44.65 -6.01 5.47
C SER A 52 -44.90 -5.06 6.62
N PRO A 53 -45.90 -5.32 7.47
CA PRO A 53 -46.16 -4.52 8.65
C PRO A 53 -45.05 -4.68 9.69
N VAL A 54 -44.89 -3.69 10.55
CA VAL A 54 -43.97 -3.72 11.67
C VAL A 54 -44.44 -4.77 12.70
N HIS A 55 -43.56 -5.72 13.00
CA HIS A 55 -43.78 -6.74 14.03
C HIS A 55 -43.44 -6.21 15.41
N ASP A 56 -42.23 -5.66 15.55
CA ASP A 56 -41.71 -5.00 16.75
C ASP A 56 -40.60 -4.02 16.39
N THR A 57 -40.01 -3.37 17.38
CA THR A 57 -38.92 -2.41 17.17
C THR A 57 -37.80 -2.63 18.18
N SER A 58 -36.57 -2.31 17.77
CA SER A 58 -35.41 -2.22 18.66
C SER A 58 -34.79 -0.83 18.59
N GLU A 59 -34.50 -0.23 19.75
CA GLU A 59 -33.84 1.07 19.79
C GLU A 59 -32.37 0.94 19.48
N LYS A 60 -31.87 1.81 18.59
CA LYS A 60 -30.46 1.89 18.21
C LYS A 60 -30.04 3.33 18.08
N SER A 61 -28.75 3.59 18.36
CA SER A 61 -28.16 4.92 18.26
C SER A 61 -26.88 4.90 17.42
N TRP A 62 -26.66 5.96 16.66
CA TRP A 62 -25.50 6.15 15.80
C TRP A 62 -24.91 7.53 16.00
N ARG A 63 -23.58 7.62 16.07
CA ARG A 63 -22.85 8.87 16.05
C ARG A 63 -22.95 9.50 14.66
N HIS A 64 -23.31 10.79 14.61
CA HIS A 64 -23.40 11.59 13.40
C HIS A 64 -22.35 12.71 13.39
N LEU A 65 -22.26 13.48 12.32
CA LEU A 65 -21.43 14.69 12.26
C LEU A 65 -21.80 15.66 13.38
N ASN A 66 -20.83 16.36 13.93
CA ASN A 66 -21.08 17.36 14.94
C ASN A 66 -21.97 18.48 14.39
N PHE A 67 -22.91 18.91 15.20
CA PHE A 67 -23.61 20.16 14.98
C PHE A 67 -22.90 21.25 15.79
N PHE A 68 -22.05 22.03 15.11
CA PHE A 68 -21.11 22.96 15.74
C PHE A 68 -20.25 22.22 16.79
N GLN A 69 -20.31 22.68 18.05
CA GLN A 69 -19.58 22.06 19.18
C GLN A 69 -20.32 20.89 19.85
N PHE A 70 -21.51 20.53 19.35
CA PHE A 70 -22.31 19.45 19.92
C PHE A 70 -22.03 18.13 19.17
N GLU A 71 -21.71 17.10 19.94
CA GLU A 71 -21.69 15.74 19.41
C GLU A 71 -23.12 15.30 19.08
N THR A 72 -23.37 14.89 17.85
CA THR A 72 -24.72 14.55 17.40
C THR A 72 -24.92 13.04 17.35
N TYR A 73 -26.03 12.60 17.89
CA TYR A 73 -26.47 11.21 17.85
C TYR A 73 -27.86 11.09 17.22
N LEU A 74 -28.02 10.13 16.31
CA LEU A 74 -29.31 9.72 15.79
C LEU A 74 -29.76 8.48 16.58
N THR A 75 -30.90 8.55 17.23
CA THR A 75 -31.52 7.42 17.93
C THR A 75 -32.83 7.08 17.27
N ALA A 76 -33.01 5.82 16.85
CA ALA A 76 -34.21 5.39 16.17
C ALA A 76 -34.75 4.06 16.70
N ARG A 77 -36.08 3.95 16.73
CA ARG A 77 -36.76 2.65 16.89
C ARG A 77 -36.77 1.93 15.55
N VAL A 78 -35.77 1.06 15.35
CA VAL A 78 -35.60 0.30 14.09
C VAL A 78 -36.62 -0.82 14.02
N PRO A 79 -37.50 -0.85 12.99
CA PRO A 79 -38.54 -1.87 12.88
C PRO A 79 -37.94 -3.22 12.47
N ARG A 80 -38.57 -4.28 13.00
CA ARG A 80 -38.46 -5.63 12.46
C ARG A 80 -39.79 -5.99 11.83
N VAL A 81 -39.76 -6.57 10.64
CA VAL A 81 -40.94 -6.98 9.89
C VAL A 81 -41.06 -8.50 9.86
N LYS A 82 -42.29 -9.00 9.98
CA LYS A 82 -42.59 -10.42 9.75
C LYS A 82 -43.03 -10.57 8.29
N CYS A 83 -42.18 -11.20 7.48
CA CYS A 83 -42.48 -11.42 6.07
C CYS A 83 -43.65 -12.38 5.93
N PRO A 84 -44.57 -12.17 4.93
CA PRO A 84 -45.60 -13.14 4.55
C PRO A 84 -44.97 -14.49 4.11
N ASN A 85 -43.80 -14.47 3.50
CA ASN A 85 -43.06 -15.70 3.23
C ASN A 85 -42.46 -16.24 4.56
N ALA A 86 -42.95 -17.42 4.95
CA ALA A 86 -42.56 -18.06 6.22
C ALA A 86 -41.07 -18.33 6.34
N ASP A 87 -40.38 -18.62 5.22
CA ASP A 87 -38.93 -18.93 5.20
C ASP A 87 -38.07 -17.74 5.58
N HIS A 88 -38.57 -16.52 5.49
CA HIS A 88 -37.84 -15.32 5.83
C HIS A 88 -37.94 -14.97 7.32
N GLY A 89 -38.98 -15.41 8.00
CA GLY A 89 -39.20 -15.12 9.43
C GLY A 89 -39.27 -13.63 9.73
N VAL A 90 -38.80 -13.24 10.93
CA VAL A 90 -38.72 -11.83 11.35
C VAL A 90 -37.36 -11.27 11.00
N LYS A 91 -37.32 -10.17 10.24
CA LYS A 91 -36.09 -9.51 9.78
C LYS A 91 -36.06 -8.04 10.18
N GLN A 92 -34.89 -7.54 10.58
CA GLN A 92 -34.68 -6.14 10.85
C GLN A 92 -34.58 -5.35 9.54
N VAL A 93 -35.29 -4.25 9.45
CA VAL A 93 -35.26 -3.33 8.31
C VAL A 93 -33.94 -2.56 8.29
N PRO A 94 -33.25 -2.47 7.14
CA PRO A 94 -32.10 -1.56 7.01
C PRO A 94 -32.57 -0.09 7.11
N VAL A 95 -31.76 0.73 7.76
CA VAL A 95 -32.04 2.17 7.84
C VAL A 95 -31.16 2.93 6.85
N PRO A 96 -31.64 4.04 6.24
CA PRO A 96 -30.94 4.68 5.12
C PRO A 96 -29.68 5.45 5.52
N TRP A 97 -29.53 5.82 6.78
CA TRP A 97 -28.43 6.67 7.24
C TRP A 97 -27.20 5.93 7.75
N THR A 98 -27.21 4.60 7.78
CA THR A 98 -26.09 3.78 8.26
C THR A 98 -26.02 2.45 7.52
N ARG A 99 -24.82 1.88 7.46
CA ARG A 99 -24.63 0.49 7.01
C ARG A 99 -24.83 -0.51 8.14
N ALA A 100 -25.10 -1.75 7.79
CA ALA A 100 -25.24 -2.82 8.77
C ALA A 100 -23.96 -2.97 9.64
N GLY A 101 -24.17 -3.10 10.95
CA GLY A 101 -23.08 -3.30 11.92
C GLY A 101 -22.27 -2.05 12.26
N SER A 102 -22.56 -0.88 11.68
CA SER A 102 -21.92 0.37 12.05
C SER A 102 -22.63 1.04 13.24
N GLY A 103 -21.84 1.67 14.10
CA GLY A 103 -22.32 2.61 15.11
C GLY A 103 -22.20 4.08 14.67
N PHE A 104 -21.94 4.31 13.37
CA PHE A 104 -21.80 5.61 12.74
C PHE A 104 -22.81 5.79 11.62
N THR A 105 -23.18 7.03 11.35
CA THR A 105 -23.89 7.36 10.11
C THR A 105 -22.92 7.34 8.93
N LEU A 106 -23.46 7.15 7.72
CA LEU A 106 -22.67 7.15 6.48
C LEU A 106 -21.87 8.44 6.29
N LEU A 107 -22.46 9.61 6.60
CA LEU A 107 -21.78 10.91 6.53
C LEU A 107 -20.63 11.01 7.54
N PHE A 108 -20.80 10.46 8.74
CA PHE A 108 -19.70 10.42 9.72
C PHE A 108 -18.56 9.51 9.24
N GLU A 109 -18.86 8.35 8.64
CA GLU A 109 -17.86 7.48 8.06
C GLU A 109 -17.14 8.14 6.87
N ALA A 110 -17.85 8.93 6.06
CA ALA A 110 -17.23 9.70 4.98
C ALA A 110 -16.23 10.73 5.52
N LEU A 111 -16.57 11.44 6.60
CA LEU A 111 -15.63 12.35 7.30
C LEU A 111 -14.44 11.58 7.85
N VAL A 112 -14.65 10.41 8.48
CA VAL A 112 -13.54 9.54 8.93
C VAL A 112 -12.61 9.23 7.78
N MET A 113 -13.13 8.78 6.63
CA MET A 113 -12.31 8.42 5.46
C MET A 113 -11.54 9.62 4.89
N ALA A 114 -12.13 10.82 4.91
CA ALA A 114 -11.44 12.04 4.50
C ALA A 114 -10.27 12.37 5.44
N LEU A 115 -10.48 12.32 6.76
CA LEU A 115 -9.46 12.66 7.75
C LEU A 115 -8.28 11.68 7.76
N VAL A 116 -8.54 10.36 7.65
CA VAL A 116 -7.47 9.35 7.73
C VAL A 116 -6.56 9.32 6.50
N ARG A 117 -6.96 9.96 5.41
CA ARG A 117 -6.08 10.22 4.25
C ARG A 117 -5.03 11.27 4.56
N GLU A 118 -5.39 12.27 5.38
CA GLU A 118 -4.55 13.43 5.65
C GLU A 118 -3.76 13.32 6.96
N MET A 119 -4.24 12.54 7.93
CA MET A 119 -3.62 12.45 9.25
C MET A 119 -3.61 11.03 9.82
N PRO A 120 -2.73 10.75 10.82
CA PRO A 120 -2.72 9.46 11.51
C PRO A 120 -4.07 9.15 12.17
N VAL A 121 -4.50 7.89 12.10
CA VAL A 121 -5.78 7.40 12.64
C VAL A 121 -5.99 7.81 14.10
N LYS A 122 -4.93 7.77 14.93
CA LYS A 122 -5.03 8.21 16.33
C LYS A 122 -5.35 9.71 16.46
N ALA A 123 -4.82 10.54 15.56
CA ALA A 123 -5.13 11.97 15.54
C ALA A 123 -6.56 12.23 15.05
N ALA A 124 -7.00 11.53 14.00
CA ALA A 124 -8.37 11.59 13.53
C ALA A 124 -9.37 11.13 14.62
N ALA A 125 -9.06 10.04 15.32
CA ALA A 125 -9.87 9.55 16.44
C ALA A 125 -9.99 10.57 17.56
N ALA A 126 -8.87 11.20 17.97
CA ALA A 126 -8.88 12.26 18.99
C ALA A 126 -9.69 13.48 18.56
N LEU A 127 -9.58 13.91 17.28
CA LEU A 127 -10.35 15.02 16.73
C LEU A 127 -11.85 14.74 16.71
N LEU A 128 -12.23 13.50 16.44
CA LEU A 128 -13.64 13.07 16.36
C LEU A 128 -14.24 12.70 17.73
N GLY A 129 -13.43 12.65 18.80
CA GLY A 129 -13.88 12.16 20.12
C GLY A 129 -14.15 10.66 20.14
N GLU A 130 -13.51 9.87 19.27
CA GLU A 130 -13.79 8.46 19.08
C GLU A 130 -12.58 7.56 19.41
N HIS A 131 -12.84 6.29 19.69
CA HIS A 131 -11.77 5.33 19.90
C HIS A 131 -11.19 4.87 18.56
N ASP A 132 -9.86 4.76 18.46
CA ASP A 132 -9.16 4.42 17.23
C ASP A 132 -9.58 3.07 16.62
N THR A 133 -9.97 2.09 17.45
CA THR A 133 -10.46 0.79 16.95
C THR A 133 -11.77 0.90 16.18
N ARG A 134 -12.63 1.88 16.51
CA ARG A 134 -13.85 2.13 15.74
C ARG A 134 -13.51 2.72 14.37
N ILE A 135 -12.55 3.65 14.33
CA ILE A 135 -12.04 4.23 13.08
C ILE A 135 -11.41 3.17 12.19
N TRP A 136 -10.60 2.26 12.75
CA TRP A 136 -10.03 1.14 11.99
C TRP A 136 -11.07 0.21 11.38
N ARG A 137 -12.22 -0.01 12.03
CA ARG A 137 -13.33 -0.79 11.45
C ARG A 137 -13.96 -0.09 10.24
N VAL A 138 -14.03 1.25 10.26
CA VAL A 138 -14.49 2.04 9.11
C VAL A 138 -13.52 1.89 7.94
N ILE A 139 -12.22 2.11 8.19
CA ILE A 139 -11.17 1.96 7.16
C ILE A 139 -11.22 0.56 6.56
N ASP A 140 -11.21 -0.48 7.39
CA ASP A 140 -11.24 -1.87 6.93
C ASP A 140 -12.46 -2.13 6.04
N HIS A 141 -13.65 -1.70 6.46
CA HIS A 141 -14.86 -1.87 5.68
C HIS A 141 -14.75 -1.25 4.28
N TYR A 142 -14.36 0.02 4.19
CA TYR A 142 -14.29 0.71 2.89
C TYR A 142 -13.17 0.18 2.02
N VAL A 143 -12.02 -0.15 2.58
CA VAL A 143 -10.92 -0.78 1.82
C VAL A 143 -11.35 -2.13 1.26
N GLN A 144 -11.93 -3.03 2.09
CA GLN A 144 -12.36 -4.34 1.61
C GLN A 144 -13.51 -4.24 0.60
N SER A 145 -14.48 -3.34 0.83
CA SER A 145 -15.58 -3.13 -0.10
C SER A 145 -15.12 -2.60 -1.46
N ALA A 146 -14.17 -1.67 -1.47
CA ALA A 146 -13.61 -1.13 -2.71
C ALA A 146 -12.73 -2.17 -3.43
N ARG A 147 -11.95 -2.96 -2.67
CA ARG A 147 -11.17 -4.07 -3.24
C ARG A 147 -12.06 -5.12 -3.88
N ALA A 148 -13.15 -5.51 -3.22
CA ALA A 148 -14.09 -6.52 -3.77
C ALA A 148 -14.73 -6.11 -5.11
N GLN A 149 -14.65 -4.83 -5.49
CA GLN A 149 -15.13 -4.30 -6.77
C GLN A 149 -13.98 -4.04 -7.76
N ALA A 150 -12.74 -4.25 -7.35
CA ALA A 150 -11.59 -4.05 -8.22
C ALA A 150 -11.57 -5.10 -9.35
N ASP A 151 -11.17 -4.66 -10.55
CA ASP A 151 -10.97 -5.55 -11.68
C ASP A 151 -9.50 -5.60 -12.06
N HIS A 152 -8.95 -6.80 -12.10
CA HIS A 152 -7.56 -7.08 -12.45
C HIS A 152 -7.43 -7.82 -13.81
N SER A 153 -8.50 -7.90 -14.60
CA SER A 153 -8.51 -8.61 -15.89
C SER A 153 -7.50 -8.05 -16.90
N GLY A 154 -7.21 -6.75 -16.80
CA GLY A 154 -6.26 -6.05 -17.66
C GLY A 154 -4.79 -6.08 -17.20
N VAL A 155 -4.47 -6.67 -16.03
CA VAL A 155 -3.10 -6.68 -15.50
C VAL A 155 -2.22 -7.60 -16.32
N ARG A 156 -1.05 -7.10 -16.74
CA ARG A 156 -0.05 -7.82 -17.54
C ARG A 156 1.34 -7.74 -16.95
N ARG A 157 1.71 -6.60 -16.42
CA ARG A 157 3.05 -6.34 -15.90
C ARG A 157 2.97 -6.01 -14.41
N ILE A 158 3.64 -6.79 -13.60
CA ILE A 158 3.61 -6.61 -12.14
C ILE A 158 4.98 -6.25 -11.60
N GLY A 159 4.97 -5.51 -10.50
CA GLY A 159 6.14 -5.29 -9.66
C GLY A 159 5.88 -5.83 -8.28
N MET A 160 6.90 -6.36 -7.63
CA MET A 160 6.81 -6.83 -6.26
C MET A 160 7.98 -6.35 -5.43
N ASP A 161 7.70 -5.96 -4.20
CA ASP A 161 8.70 -5.48 -3.26
C ASP A 161 8.27 -5.77 -1.82
N GLU A 162 9.24 -5.76 -0.92
CA GLU A 162 9.03 -5.99 0.50
C GLU A 162 9.18 -4.68 1.29
N THR A 163 8.37 -4.53 2.33
CA THR A 163 8.58 -3.43 3.27
C THR A 163 8.41 -3.90 4.72
N SER A 164 9.18 -3.31 5.63
CA SER A 164 9.15 -3.70 7.04
C SER A 164 7.83 -3.28 7.70
N ALA A 165 7.14 -4.23 8.30
CA ALA A 165 5.95 -3.98 9.12
C ALA A 165 6.33 -3.51 10.53
N ARG A 166 7.33 -4.14 11.16
CA ARG A 166 7.83 -3.81 12.50
C ARG A 166 9.34 -3.92 12.56
N ARG A 167 9.91 -3.45 13.66
CA ARG A 167 11.32 -3.68 13.98
C ARG A 167 11.54 -5.18 14.19
N GLY A 168 12.51 -5.75 13.50
CA GLY A 168 12.75 -7.19 13.50
C GLY A 168 12.53 -7.78 12.11
N GLN A 169 11.99 -8.99 12.03
CA GLN A 169 11.81 -9.73 10.77
C GLN A 169 10.37 -9.72 10.24
N ASP A 170 9.51 -8.82 10.74
CA ASP A 170 8.13 -8.71 10.25
C ASP A 170 8.09 -7.88 8.97
N TYR A 171 7.82 -8.53 7.86
CA TYR A 171 7.70 -7.91 6.53
C TYR A 171 6.30 -8.09 5.97
N ILE A 172 5.93 -7.21 5.05
CA ILE A 172 4.82 -7.37 4.14
C ILE A 172 5.35 -7.38 2.72
N SER A 173 4.78 -8.24 1.88
CA SER A 173 4.98 -8.24 0.43
C SER A 173 3.86 -7.46 -0.23
N LEU A 174 4.23 -6.59 -1.15
CA LEU A 174 3.33 -5.71 -1.89
C LEU A 174 3.48 -5.98 -3.39
N PHE A 175 2.34 -6.16 -4.06
CA PHE A 175 2.26 -6.47 -5.49
C PHE A 175 1.56 -5.32 -6.21
N TYR A 176 2.17 -4.82 -7.27
CA TYR A 176 1.74 -3.63 -7.97
C TYR A 176 1.47 -3.90 -9.45
N ASP A 177 0.48 -3.22 -10.00
CA ASP A 177 0.29 -3.04 -11.42
C ASP A 177 1.28 -1.97 -11.90
N MET A 178 2.22 -2.36 -12.75
CA MET A 178 3.28 -1.47 -13.26
C MET A 178 2.76 -0.47 -14.27
N ASP A 179 1.69 -0.82 -15.00
CA ASP A 179 1.09 0.03 -16.03
C ASP A 179 0.21 1.13 -15.41
N GLN A 180 -0.68 0.72 -14.51
CA GLN A 180 -1.57 1.66 -13.82
C GLN A 180 -0.94 2.30 -12.58
N ARG A 181 0.23 1.83 -12.15
CA ARG A 181 0.95 2.33 -10.97
C ARG A 181 0.07 2.31 -9.73
N ARG A 182 -0.50 1.15 -9.41
CA ARG A 182 -1.37 0.95 -8.24
C ARG A 182 -1.01 -0.32 -7.49
N LEU A 183 -1.26 -0.31 -6.18
CA LEU A 183 -1.17 -1.51 -5.35
C LEU A 183 -2.34 -2.44 -5.68
N LEU A 184 -2.04 -3.68 -6.07
CA LEU A 184 -3.01 -4.75 -6.31
C LEU A 184 -3.27 -5.56 -5.05
N PHE A 185 -2.19 -6.03 -4.41
CA PHE A 185 -2.26 -6.94 -3.28
C PHE A 185 -1.17 -6.68 -2.26
N GLY A 186 -1.51 -6.85 -0.98
CA GLY A 186 -0.56 -6.78 0.12
C GLY A 186 -0.82 -7.91 1.11
N THR A 187 0.24 -8.61 1.52
CA THR A 187 0.16 -9.73 2.46
C THR A 187 1.32 -9.74 3.44
N GLU A 188 1.14 -10.43 4.56
CA GLU A 188 2.21 -10.68 5.53
C GLU A 188 3.20 -11.71 4.97
N GLY A 189 4.47 -11.56 5.34
CA GLY A 189 5.53 -12.45 4.93
C GLY A 189 6.39 -11.91 3.78
N ARG A 190 7.39 -12.73 3.40
CA ARG A 190 8.36 -12.45 2.32
C ARG A 190 8.85 -13.73 1.64
N ASP A 191 8.06 -14.78 1.68
CA ASP A 191 8.38 -16.07 1.09
C ASP A 191 7.64 -16.30 -0.23
N HIS A 192 7.88 -17.42 -0.88
CA HIS A 192 7.25 -17.78 -2.15
C HIS A 192 5.74 -17.99 -2.03
N GLU A 193 5.21 -18.28 -0.84
CA GLU A 193 3.77 -18.44 -0.62
C GLU A 193 3.03 -17.10 -0.78
N THR A 194 3.70 -15.96 -0.57
CA THR A 194 3.10 -14.65 -0.80
C THR A 194 2.74 -14.43 -2.28
N VAL A 195 3.50 -15.01 -3.21
CA VAL A 195 3.20 -14.96 -4.66
C VAL A 195 2.00 -15.84 -4.99
N LYS A 196 1.85 -17.01 -4.37
CA LYS A 196 0.66 -17.85 -4.54
C LYS A 196 -0.60 -17.14 -4.00
N ALA A 197 -0.51 -16.54 -2.81
CA ALA A 197 -1.61 -15.75 -2.27
C ALA A 197 -2.00 -14.59 -3.19
N PHE A 198 -1.02 -13.94 -3.84
CA PHE A 198 -1.29 -12.93 -4.86
C PHE A 198 -2.04 -13.51 -6.07
N THR A 199 -1.64 -14.68 -6.57
CA THR A 199 -2.32 -15.28 -7.74
C THR A 199 -3.76 -15.71 -7.43
N GLU A 200 -4.05 -16.12 -6.21
CA GLU A 200 -5.42 -16.39 -5.75
C GLU A 200 -6.25 -15.10 -5.68
N ASP A 201 -5.70 -14.03 -5.12
CA ASP A 201 -6.32 -12.72 -5.09
C ASP A 201 -6.55 -12.16 -6.51
N LEU A 202 -5.56 -12.32 -7.40
CA LEU A 202 -5.66 -11.93 -8.80
C LEU A 202 -6.87 -12.61 -9.49
N LYS A 203 -7.01 -13.92 -9.30
CA LYS A 203 -8.16 -14.71 -9.84
C LYS A 203 -9.48 -14.26 -9.24
N ALA A 204 -9.51 -13.98 -7.93
CA ALA A 204 -10.72 -13.49 -7.26
C ALA A 204 -11.20 -12.13 -7.80
N HIS A 205 -10.32 -11.40 -8.48
CA HIS A 205 -10.57 -10.09 -9.10
C HIS A 205 -10.53 -10.14 -10.64
N ASN A 206 -10.94 -11.24 -11.25
CA ASN A 206 -11.03 -11.48 -12.70
C ASN A 206 -9.68 -11.47 -13.45
N GLY A 207 -8.55 -11.43 -12.76
CA GLY A 207 -7.24 -11.56 -13.38
C GLY A 207 -6.84 -13.02 -13.60
N ALA A 208 -5.87 -13.27 -14.48
CA ALA A 208 -5.37 -14.60 -14.76
C ALA A 208 -3.83 -14.62 -14.67
N PRO A 209 -3.24 -15.52 -13.88
CA PRO A 209 -1.78 -15.67 -13.76
C PRO A 209 -1.09 -15.87 -15.10
N GLU A 210 -1.74 -16.54 -16.04
CA GLU A 210 -1.26 -16.83 -17.39
C GLU A 210 -1.16 -15.57 -18.27
N ASN A 211 -1.87 -14.50 -17.88
CA ASN A 211 -1.85 -13.22 -18.58
C ASN A 211 -0.71 -12.30 -18.14
N ILE A 212 -0.03 -12.63 -17.05
CA ILE A 212 1.12 -11.87 -16.60
C ILE A 212 2.32 -12.20 -17.49
N THR A 213 2.81 -11.19 -18.20
CA THR A 213 3.93 -11.29 -19.13
C THR A 213 5.26 -10.90 -18.52
N ASP A 214 5.24 -9.98 -17.54
CA ASP A 214 6.45 -9.42 -16.92
C ASP A 214 6.30 -9.31 -15.41
N ALA A 215 7.36 -9.69 -14.69
CA ALA A 215 7.47 -9.56 -13.25
C ALA A 215 8.76 -8.83 -12.87
N CYS A 216 8.65 -7.58 -12.39
CA CYS A 216 9.78 -6.81 -11.90
C CYS A 216 9.95 -7.02 -10.39
N LEU A 217 11.12 -7.48 -9.99
CA LEU A 217 11.44 -7.79 -8.59
C LEU A 217 12.91 -7.54 -8.27
N ASP A 218 13.26 -7.63 -7.00
CA ASP A 218 14.64 -7.74 -6.56
C ASP A 218 15.17 -9.18 -6.77
N MET A 219 16.43 -9.41 -6.48
CA MET A 219 17.06 -10.74 -6.66
C MET A 219 16.73 -11.70 -5.48
N SER A 220 15.55 -11.57 -4.87
CA SER A 220 15.06 -12.44 -3.79
C SER A 220 14.79 -13.84 -4.32
N LYS A 221 15.48 -14.85 -3.77
CA LYS A 221 15.27 -16.25 -4.14
C LYS A 221 13.83 -16.71 -3.92
N ALA A 222 13.17 -16.16 -2.88
CA ALA A 222 11.80 -16.51 -2.54
C ALA A 222 10.84 -16.03 -3.63
N PHE A 223 10.96 -14.77 -4.06
CA PHE A 223 10.12 -14.22 -5.12
C PHE A 223 10.40 -14.88 -6.47
N ILE A 224 11.67 -15.10 -6.83
CA ILE A 224 12.05 -15.82 -8.07
C ILE A 224 11.38 -17.20 -8.09
N LYS A 225 11.46 -17.96 -6.98
CA LYS A 225 10.80 -19.26 -6.86
C LYS A 225 9.28 -19.13 -7.02
N GLY A 226 8.66 -18.17 -6.31
CA GLY A 226 7.22 -17.98 -6.37
C GLY A 226 6.72 -17.60 -7.76
N VAL A 227 7.43 -16.71 -8.48
CA VAL A 227 7.08 -16.34 -9.86
C VAL A 227 7.17 -17.54 -10.79
N ASN A 228 8.27 -18.29 -10.74
CA ASN A 228 8.45 -19.48 -11.60
C ASN A 228 7.39 -20.57 -11.35
N GLU A 229 6.88 -20.70 -10.11
CA GLU A 229 5.85 -21.68 -9.76
C GLU A 229 4.43 -21.21 -10.08
N ALA A 230 4.14 -19.91 -9.95
CA ALA A 230 2.78 -19.40 -9.94
C ALA A 230 2.40 -18.52 -11.15
N LEU A 231 3.38 -18.04 -11.93
CA LEU A 231 3.19 -17.13 -13.07
C LEU A 231 3.91 -17.69 -14.31
N PRO A 232 3.30 -18.65 -15.01
CA PRO A 232 4.01 -19.50 -15.99
C PRO A 232 4.53 -18.75 -17.22
N ASN A 233 3.94 -17.61 -17.56
CA ASN A 233 4.31 -16.82 -18.74
C ASN A 233 5.13 -15.56 -18.41
N ALA A 234 5.41 -15.30 -17.13
CA ALA A 234 6.06 -14.07 -16.71
C ALA A 234 7.58 -14.12 -16.94
N GLU A 235 8.11 -13.20 -17.74
CA GLU A 235 9.55 -12.95 -17.82
C GLU A 235 9.98 -12.14 -16.58
N ILE A 236 10.96 -12.67 -15.83
CA ILE A 236 11.49 -11.99 -14.65
C ILE A 236 12.46 -10.90 -15.11
N THR A 237 12.21 -9.67 -14.68
CA THR A 237 13.10 -8.52 -14.85
C THR A 237 13.66 -8.11 -13.49
N PHE A 238 15.00 -8.01 -13.37
CA PHE A 238 15.61 -7.45 -12.17
C PHE A 238 15.85 -5.95 -12.32
N ASP A 239 15.45 -5.21 -11.27
CA ASP A 239 15.64 -3.76 -11.25
C ASP A 239 17.14 -3.40 -11.24
N PRO A 240 17.60 -2.57 -12.20
CA PRO A 240 18.98 -2.07 -12.26
C PRO A 240 19.45 -1.43 -10.94
N PHE A 241 18.56 -0.74 -10.24
CA PHE A 241 18.90 -0.07 -8.99
C PHE A 241 19.41 -1.05 -7.93
N HIS A 242 18.77 -2.21 -7.77
CA HIS A 242 19.18 -3.21 -6.78
C HIS A 242 20.55 -3.82 -7.13
N LEU A 243 20.83 -4.05 -8.42
CA LEU A 243 22.15 -4.52 -8.85
C LEU A 243 23.26 -3.48 -8.57
N ILE A 244 23.01 -2.22 -8.92
CA ILE A 244 23.95 -1.13 -8.65
C ILE A 244 24.13 -0.91 -7.15
N LYS A 245 23.11 -1.08 -6.34
CA LYS A 245 23.17 -1.05 -4.88
C LYS A 245 24.13 -2.15 -4.35
N HIS A 246 24.00 -3.39 -4.81
CA HIS A 246 24.94 -4.46 -4.43
C HIS A 246 26.39 -4.10 -4.75
N MET A 247 26.64 -3.47 -5.92
CA MET A 247 27.97 -3.02 -6.27
C MET A 247 28.47 -1.85 -5.41
N ASN A 248 27.59 -0.91 -5.05
CA ASN A 248 27.92 0.18 -4.11
C ASN A 248 28.24 -0.35 -2.70
N ASP A 249 27.52 -1.36 -2.23
CA ASP A 249 27.79 -1.98 -0.93
C ASP A 249 29.14 -2.72 -0.95
N ALA A 250 29.44 -3.45 -2.00
CA ALA A 250 30.75 -4.08 -2.21
C ALA A 250 31.88 -3.05 -2.23
N LEU A 251 31.72 -1.97 -3.00
CA LEU A 251 32.67 -0.86 -3.05
C LEU A 251 32.89 -0.20 -1.68
N SER A 252 31.78 0.00 -0.92
CA SER A 252 31.85 0.58 0.43
C SER A 252 32.65 -0.30 1.40
N GLN A 253 32.50 -1.64 1.29
CA GLN A 253 33.26 -2.60 2.11
C GLN A 253 34.76 -2.57 1.74
N VAL A 254 35.10 -2.62 0.45
CA VAL A 254 36.50 -2.53 -0.04
C VAL A 254 37.15 -1.24 0.47
N ARG A 255 36.45 -0.11 0.33
CA ARG A 255 36.93 1.18 0.83
C ARG A 255 37.14 1.18 2.34
N ALA A 256 36.24 0.59 3.11
CA ALA A 256 36.35 0.52 4.56
C ALA A 256 37.53 -0.34 5.01
N GLU A 257 37.82 -1.43 4.29
CA GLU A 257 38.97 -2.27 4.54
C GLU A 257 40.27 -1.52 4.24
N GLU A 258 40.41 -0.89 3.07
CA GLU A 258 41.62 -0.12 2.73
C GLU A 258 41.84 1.10 3.67
N ALA A 259 40.75 1.74 4.12
CA ALA A 259 40.87 2.87 5.07
C ALA A 259 41.44 2.46 6.40
N ARG A 260 41.44 1.19 6.81
CA ARG A 260 42.10 0.71 8.02
C ARG A 260 43.62 0.67 7.85
N PHE A 261 44.10 0.42 6.65
CA PHE A 261 45.54 0.37 6.34
C PHE A 261 46.11 1.75 5.99
N TYR A 262 45.28 2.62 5.38
CA TYR A 262 45.67 3.94 4.89
C TYR A 262 44.72 5.03 5.38
N PRO A 263 44.57 5.25 6.70
CA PRO A 263 43.54 6.12 7.29
C PRO A 263 43.63 7.58 6.82
N GLU A 264 44.80 8.16 6.81
CA GLU A 264 44.99 9.56 6.41
C GLU A 264 44.76 9.76 4.90
N MET A 265 45.22 8.83 4.08
CA MET A 265 45.02 8.89 2.62
C MET A 265 43.55 8.76 2.22
N MET A 266 42.82 7.88 2.92
CA MET A 266 41.39 7.56 2.61
C MET A 266 40.39 8.49 3.34
N LYS A 267 40.88 9.45 4.12
CA LYS A 267 40.03 10.42 4.83
C LYS A 267 39.14 11.21 3.84
N GLY A 268 37.86 11.23 4.09
CA GLY A 268 36.87 11.93 3.24
C GLY A 268 36.55 11.24 1.90
N SER A 269 37.10 10.06 1.61
CA SER A 269 36.94 9.35 0.34
C SER A 269 35.54 8.75 0.09
N ARG A 270 34.72 8.60 1.15
CA ARG A 270 33.45 7.85 1.04
C ARG A 270 32.56 8.34 -0.09
N TYR A 271 32.24 9.61 -0.13
CA TYR A 271 31.31 10.15 -1.14
C TYR A 271 31.99 10.42 -2.49
N ALA A 272 33.33 10.48 -2.54
CA ALA A 272 34.07 10.53 -3.80
C ALA A 272 33.88 9.22 -4.59
N PHE A 273 33.83 8.06 -3.93
CA PHE A 273 33.66 6.76 -4.59
C PHE A 273 32.19 6.30 -4.69
N LEU A 274 31.28 6.73 -3.80
CA LEU A 274 29.87 6.28 -3.87
C LEU A 274 29.05 7.04 -4.89
N LYS A 275 29.35 8.33 -5.09
CA LYS A 275 28.66 9.14 -6.10
C LYS A 275 29.12 8.81 -7.52
N ASN A 276 28.29 9.13 -8.48
CA ASN A 276 28.69 9.13 -9.88
C ASN A 276 29.49 10.42 -10.20
N PRO A 277 30.37 10.39 -11.22
CA PRO A 277 31.26 11.52 -11.53
C PRO A 277 30.53 12.87 -11.68
N GLU A 278 29.38 12.88 -12.36
CA GLU A 278 28.56 14.06 -12.60
C GLU A 278 27.97 14.70 -11.32
N ASN A 279 27.93 13.95 -10.24
CA ASN A 279 27.34 14.38 -8.96
C ASN A 279 28.41 14.74 -7.88
N LEU A 280 29.66 14.79 -8.28
CA LEU A 280 30.76 15.12 -7.38
C LEU A 280 30.86 16.63 -7.16
N THR A 281 31.14 17.05 -5.93
CA THR A 281 31.63 18.41 -5.68
C THR A 281 33.08 18.51 -6.13
N LYS A 282 33.57 19.70 -6.46
CA LYS A 282 34.97 19.96 -6.87
C LYS A 282 35.98 19.29 -5.93
N LYS A 283 35.78 19.40 -4.62
CA LYS A 283 36.63 18.75 -3.59
C LYS A 283 36.57 17.23 -3.65
N GLN A 284 35.37 16.65 -3.93
CA GLN A 284 35.23 15.19 -4.06
C GLN A 284 35.89 14.69 -5.33
N ASP A 285 35.80 15.43 -6.41
CA ASP A 285 36.41 15.12 -7.69
C ASP A 285 37.95 15.14 -7.58
N GLU A 286 38.53 16.20 -7.01
CA GLU A 286 39.98 16.28 -6.69
C GLU A 286 40.43 15.09 -5.82
N THR A 287 39.63 14.71 -4.83
CA THR A 287 39.91 13.56 -3.97
C THR A 287 39.88 12.25 -4.77
N LEU A 288 38.87 12.06 -5.64
CA LEU A 288 38.75 10.91 -6.50
C LEU A 288 39.94 10.77 -7.44
N HIS A 289 40.30 11.86 -8.18
CA HIS A 289 41.45 11.87 -9.08
C HIS A 289 42.76 11.52 -8.35
N ARG A 290 43.01 12.14 -7.19
CA ARG A 290 44.17 11.84 -6.37
C ARG A 290 44.23 10.37 -5.94
N LEU A 291 43.08 9.79 -5.50
CA LEU A 291 43.04 8.40 -5.05
C LEU A 291 43.11 7.38 -6.20
N CYS A 292 42.58 7.72 -7.36
CA CYS A 292 42.68 6.89 -8.55
C CYS A 292 44.10 6.81 -9.13
N SER A 293 44.98 7.78 -8.81
CA SER A 293 46.40 7.69 -9.20
C SER A 293 47.20 6.65 -8.42
N TYR A 294 46.65 6.13 -7.30
CA TYR A 294 47.26 5.06 -6.53
C TYR A 294 46.69 3.69 -6.96
N ARG A 295 47.46 2.60 -6.75
CA ARG A 295 47.02 1.24 -7.05
C ARG A 295 46.10 0.66 -5.98
N LEU A 296 45.05 1.41 -5.61
CA LEU A 296 44.07 1.03 -4.59
C LEU A 296 43.03 0.02 -5.16
N LYS A 297 42.67 -0.98 -4.35
CA LYS A 297 41.54 -1.86 -4.65
C LYS A 297 40.23 -1.10 -4.78
N THR A 298 40.03 -0.07 -3.92
CA THR A 298 38.87 0.83 -3.98
C THR A 298 38.76 1.55 -5.31
N ALA A 299 39.85 2.09 -5.86
CA ALA A 299 39.83 2.76 -7.16
C ALA A 299 39.44 1.79 -8.27
N ARG A 300 39.98 0.56 -8.25
CA ARG A 300 39.61 -0.50 -9.21
C ARG A 300 38.16 -0.93 -9.09
N ALA A 301 37.66 -1.13 -7.85
CA ALA A 301 36.26 -1.47 -7.62
C ALA A 301 35.31 -0.36 -8.11
N TYR A 302 35.71 0.91 -7.97
CA TYR A 302 34.97 2.04 -8.49
C TYR A 302 34.83 2.02 -10.02
N LEU A 303 35.95 1.78 -10.73
CA LEU A 303 35.91 1.66 -12.19
C LEU A 303 35.05 0.48 -12.65
N ILE A 304 35.10 -0.65 -11.93
CA ILE A 304 34.22 -1.80 -12.20
C ILE A 304 32.74 -1.44 -11.94
N LYS A 305 32.46 -0.63 -10.92
CA LYS A 305 31.09 -0.10 -10.69
C LYS A 305 30.60 0.75 -11.86
N LEU A 306 31.41 1.68 -12.33
CA LEU A 306 31.05 2.55 -13.46
C LEU A 306 30.80 1.72 -14.73
N ALA A 307 31.67 0.76 -15.02
CA ALA A 307 31.50 -0.12 -16.17
C ALA A 307 30.22 -0.99 -16.08
N LEU A 308 29.75 -1.35 -14.86
CA LEU A 308 28.46 -2.01 -14.69
C LEU A 308 27.29 -1.07 -15.00
N GLN A 309 27.40 0.20 -14.58
CA GLN A 309 26.39 1.20 -14.91
C GLN A 309 26.31 1.45 -16.43
N ASP A 310 27.47 1.47 -17.11
CA ASP A 310 27.55 1.64 -18.56
C ASP A 310 26.85 0.55 -19.37
N VAL A 311 26.67 -0.65 -18.79
CA VAL A 311 25.87 -1.73 -19.42
C VAL A 311 24.45 -1.24 -19.70
N TYR A 312 23.82 -0.52 -18.76
CA TYR A 312 22.44 -0.04 -18.89
C TYR A 312 22.25 1.13 -19.85
N PHE A 313 23.35 1.74 -20.32
CA PHE A 313 23.31 2.73 -21.42
C PHE A 313 23.47 2.10 -22.81
N SER A 314 23.44 0.77 -22.89
CA SER A 314 23.47 0.09 -24.20
C SER A 314 22.16 0.31 -24.95
N PRO A 315 22.20 0.57 -26.26
CA PRO A 315 20.99 0.82 -27.04
C PRO A 315 20.17 -0.44 -27.32
N THR A 316 20.81 -1.63 -27.26
CA THR A 316 20.16 -2.92 -27.53
C THR A 316 20.55 -3.96 -26.47
N ARG A 317 19.70 -5.00 -26.34
CA ARG A 317 19.98 -6.15 -25.48
C ARG A 317 21.28 -6.85 -25.85
N ASP A 318 21.55 -7.01 -27.16
CA ASP A 318 22.73 -7.72 -27.65
C ASP A 318 24.03 -6.97 -27.28
N GLU A 319 24.04 -5.65 -27.45
CA GLU A 319 25.19 -4.84 -27.00
C GLU A 319 25.33 -4.87 -25.47
N ALA A 320 24.24 -4.83 -24.75
CA ALA A 320 24.24 -4.95 -23.30
C ALA A 320 24.84 -6.28 -22.85
N GLU A 321 24.48 -7.38 -23.54
CA GLU A 321 25.03 -8.70 -23.25
C GLU A 321 26.55 -8.76 -23.49
N ILE A 322 27.03 -8.17 -24.58
CA ILE A 322 28.48 -8.10 -24.87
C ILE A 322 29.20 -7.29 -23.77
N ARG A 323 28.67 -6.14 -23.41
CA ARG A 323 29.24 -5.29 -22.34
C ARG A 323 29.19 -5.97 -20.98
N LEU A 324 28.07 -6.64 -20.64
CA LEU A 324 27.91 -7.37 -19.38
C LEU A 324 28.88 -8.55 -19.30
N LYS A 325 29.15 -9.26 -20.42
CA LYS A 325 30.13 -10.33 -20.50
C LYS A 325 31.56 -9.84 -20.30
N ASN A 326 31.91 -8.69 -20.89
CA ASN A 326 33.22 -8.05 -20.70
C ASN A 326 33.37 -7.59 -19.24
N TRP A 327 32.34 -6.96 -18.68
CA TRP A 327 32.30 -6.56 -17.28
C TRP A 327 32.48 -7.76 -16.35
N TYR A 328 31.70 -8.84 -16.56
CA TYR A 328 31.82 -10.07 -15.76
C TYR A 328 33.26 -10.63 -15.77
N ASN A 329 33.88 -10.74 -16.95
CA ASN A 329 35.24 -11.23 -17.08
C ASN A 329 36.25 -10.35 -16.33
N TRP A 330 36.06 -9.04 -16.29
CA TRP A 330 36.89 -8.13 -15.53
C TRP A 330 36.62 -8.25 -14.01
N ALA A 331 35.37 -8.22 -13.59
CA ALA A 331 34.98 -8.29 -12.20
C ALA A 331 35.41 -9.59 -11.52
N ILE A 332 35.22 -10.75 -12.17
CA ILE A 332 35.57 -12.06 -11.60
C ILE A 332 37.09 -12.25 -11.45
N ARG A 333 37.89 -11.58 -12.30
CA ARG A 333 39.37 -11.62 -12.28
C ARG A 333 39.98 -10.48 -11.45
N SER A 334 39.17 -9.61 -10.85
CA SER A 334 39.64 -8.40 -10.14
C SER A 334 40.48 -8.66 -8.89
N GLN A 335 40.46 -9.90 -8.35
CA GLN A 335 41.08 -10.27 -7.06
C GLN A 335 40.54 -9.43 -5.87
N ILE A 336 39.32 -8.87 -5.98
CA ILE A 336 38.60 -8.17 -4.96
C ILE A 336 37.38 -9.03 -4.60
N GLU A 337 37.39 -9.64 -3.41
CA GLU A 337 36.41 -10.67 -3.06
C GLU A 337 34.99 -10.12 -3.09
N GLN A 338 34.74 -8.91 -2.58
CA GLN A 338 33.44 -8.26 -2.58
C GLN A 338 32.88 -8.06 -4.02
N VAL A 339 33.77 -7.69 -4.97
CA VAL A 339 33.41 -7.54 -6.38
C VAL A 339 33.13 -8.89 -7.03
N ARG A 340 33.89 -9.92 -6.69
CA ARG A 340 33.69 -11.29 -7.20
C ARG A 340 32.36 -11.87 -6.74
N ILE A 341 31.90 -11.55 -5.53
CA ILE A 341 30.57 -11.94 -5.02
C ILE A 341 29.48 -11.32 -5.90
N VAL A 342 29.57 -10.02 -6.20
CA VAL A 342 28.63 -9.35 -7.11
C VAL A 342 28.68 -9.96 -8.51
N ALA A 343 29.86 -10.27 -9.04
CA ALA A 343 30.00 -10.94 -10.35
C ALA A 343 29.29 -12.30 -10.39
N LYS A 344 29.42 -13.11 -9.33
CA LYS A 344 28.68 -14.38 -9.21
C LYS A 344 27.16 -14.15 -9.15
N THR A 345 26.70 -13.14 -8.42
CA THR A 345 25.28 -12.76 -8.39
C THR A 345 24.78 -12.38 -9.78
N VAL A 346 25.52 -11.55 -10.52
CA VAL A 346 25.19 -11.20 -11.92
C VAL A 346 25.09 -12.45 -12.80
N LYS A 347 26.06 -13.38 -12.69
CA LYS A 347 26.02 -14.62 -13.47
C LYS A 347 24.77 -15.46 -13.18
N ASN A 348 24.35 -15.54 -11.92
CA ASN A 348 23.20 -16.34 -11.52
C ASN A 348 21.87 -15.72 -11.95
N HIS A 349 21.85 -14.41 -12.26
CA HIS A 349 20.65 -13.65 -12.60
C HIS A 349 20.74 -13.03 -14.02
N TRP A 350 21.55 -13.63 -14.89
CA TRP A 350 21.95 -13.09 -16.18
C TRP A 350 20.77 -12.71 -17.07
N ASP A 351 19.84 -13.65 -17.27
CA ASP A 351 18.71 -13.48 -18.18
C ASP A 351 17.76 -12.39 -17.69
N GLY A 352 17.45 -12.36 -16.38
CA GLY A 352 16.59 -11.34 -15.79
C GLY A 352 17.22 -9.93 -15.75
N ILE A 353 18.55 -9.81 -15.71
CA ILE A 353 19.26 -8.54 -15.89
C ILE A 353 19.11 -8.05 -17.35
N LEU A 354 19.25 -8.94 -18.32
CA LEU A 354 19.10 -8.61 -19.73
C LEU A 354 17.63 -8.43 -20.15
N ALA A 355 16.67 -9.03 -19.44
CA ALA A 355 15.24 -8.85 -19.67
C ALA A 355 14.81 -7.38 -19.49
N TRP A 356 15.54 -6.61 -18.68
CA TRP A 356 15.28 -5.17 -18.52
C TRP A 356 15.34 -4.41 -19.86
N PHE A 357 16.18 -4.80 -20.81
CA PHE A 357 16.28 -4.13 -22.11
C PHE A 357 15.02 -4.30 -22.96
N ASN A 358 14.23 -5.34 -22.72
CA ASN A 358 12.94 -5.58 -23.37
C ASN A 358 11.81 -4.87 -22.60
N SER A 359 11.75 -5.09 -21.28
CA SER A 359 10.64 -4.62 -20.45
C SER A 359 10.69 -3.14 -20.07
N GLN A 360 11.90 -2.59 -19.91
CA GLN A 360 12.18 -1.25 -19.36
C GLN A 360 11.52 -1.01 -17.99
N LEU A 361 11.20 -2.08 -17.27
CA LEU A 361 10.59 -1.99 -15.93
C LEU A 361 11.64 -1.64 -14.88
N SER A 362 11.27 -0.78 -13.96
CA SER A 362 12.08 -0.45 -12.79
C SER A 362 11.22 -0.31 -11.54
N ASN A 363 11.80 -0.63 -10.39
CA ASN A 363 11.13 -0.53 -9.09
C ASN A 363 11.11 0.91 -8.53
N GLY A 364 11.59 1.91 -9.26
CA GLY A 364 11.62 3.31 -8.77
C GLY A 364 10.26 3.82 -8.31
N PHE A 365 9.18 3.43 -8.99
CA PHE A 365 7.82 3.70 -8.55
C PHE A 365 7.50 2.96 -7.24
N LEU A 366 7.84 1.67 -7.12
CA LEU A 366 7.59 0.85 -5.93
C LEU A 366 8.35 1.42 -4.72
N GLU A 367 9.60 1.82 -4.91
CA GLU A 367 10.43 2.44 -3.87
C GLU A 367 9.81 3.75 -3.37
N ALA A 368 9.30 4.59 -4.28
CA ALA A 368 8.62 5.83 -3.93
C ALA A 368 7.37 5.54 -3.07
N ILE A 369 6.54 4.58 -3.46
CA ILE A 369 5.35 4.18 -2.70
C ILE A 369 5.73 3.56 -1.35
N ASN A 370 6.71 2.66 -1.32
CA ASN A 370 7.20 2.08 -0.06
C ASN A 370 7.78 3.17 0.86
N GLY A 371 8.43 4.17 0.30
CA GLY A 371 8.86 5.38 1.01
C GLY A 371 7.70 6.12 1.67
N LEU A 372 6.58 6.32 0.95
CA LEU A 372 5.36 6.96 1.48
C LEU A 372 4.71 6.09 2.57
N ILE A 373 4.60 4.78 2.37
CA ILE A 373 4.07 3.86 3.38
C ILE A 373 4.91 3.91 4.66
N GLN A 374 6.23 3.89 4.54
CA GLN A 374 7.13 4.00 5.69
C GLN A 374 7.09 5.39 6.35
N ALA A 375 6.93 6.48 5.58
CA ALA A 375 6.74 7.82 6.12
C ALA A 375 5.43 7.93 6.92
N THR A 376 4.33 7.40 6.38
CA THR A 376 3.03 7.36 7.04
C THR A 376 3.09 6.52 8.33
N LYS A 377 3.76 5.37 8.27
CA LYS A 377 4.01 4.52 9.45
C LYS A 377 4.81 5.26 10.53
N ARG A 378 5.87 5.99 10.16
CA ARG A 378 6.66 6.81 11.11
C ARG A 378 5.82 7.92 11.73
N ARG A 379 5.01 8.63 10.92
CA ARG A 379 4.09 9.68 11.39
C ARG A 379 3.07 9.13 12.38
N ALA A 380 2.58 7.90 12.17
CA ALA A 380 1.66 7.20 13.07
C ALA A 380 2.35 6.57 14.29
N ARG A 381 3.69 6.60 14.39
CA ARG A 381 4.51 5.90 15.39
C ARG A 381 4.33 4.38 15.37
N GLY A 382 4.07 3.82 14.18
CA GLY A 382 3.80 2.41 13.96
C GLY A 382 2.31 2.05 13.94
N TYR A 383 2.01 0.84 13.52
CA TYR A 383 0.66 0.27 13.52
C TYR A 383 0.57 -0.94 14.45
N ARG A 384 -0.57 -1.08 15.12
CA ARG A 384 -0.79 -2.16 16.09
C ARG A 384 -0.81 -3.54 15.44
N THR A 385 -1.34 -3.63 14.22
CA THR A 385 -1.43 -4.88 13.45
C THR A 385 -0.90 -4.68 12.05
N THR A 386 -0.42 -5.74 11.40
CA THR A 386 0.02 -5.73 10.00
C THR A 386 -1.14 -5.44 9.07
N LYS A 387 -2.35 -5.93 9.37
CA LYS A 387 -3.58 -5.60 8.65
C LYS A 387 -3.80 -4.08 8.55
N ASN A 388 -3.56 -3.33 9.63
CA ASN A 388 -3.71 -1.88 9.62
C ASN A 388 -2.68 -1.21 8.69
N LEU A 389 -1.44 -1.71 8.64
CA LEU A 389 -0.43 -1.24 7.69
C LEU A 389 -0.85 -1.51 6.24
N ILE A 390 -1.35 -2.71 5.96
CA ILE A 390 -1.82 -3.10 4.61
C ILE A 390 -3.02 -2.23 4.19
N ASN A 391 -3.99 -1.99 5.07
CA ASN A 391 -5.11 -1.09 4.79
C ASN A 391 -4.63 0.33 4.47
N MET A 392 -3.62 0.84 5.19
CA MET A 392 -3.03 2.16 4.87
C MET A 392 -2.27 2.12 3.54
N ALA A 393 -1.59 1.03 3.20
CA ALA A 393 -0.95 0.88 1.90
C ALA A 393 -1.98 0.97 0.75
N TYR A 394 -3.14 0.34 0.91
CA TYR A 394 -4.24 0.49 -0.05
C TYR A 394 -4.79 1.92 -0.14
N LEU A 395 -4.92 2.62 0.98
CA LEU A 395 -5.36 4.04 0.97
C LEU A 395 -4.37 4.94 0.23
N ILE A 396 -3.07 4.65 0.34
CA ILE A 396 -1.99 5.45 -0.27
C ILE A 396 -1.83 5.12 -1.75
N ALA A 397 -1.84 3.84 -2.10
CA ALA A 397 -1.36 3.35 -3.39
C ALA A 397 -2.38 2.50 -4.17
N GLY A 398 -3.50 2.10 -3.57
CA GLY A 398 -4.47 1.20 -4.21
C GLY A 398 -5.28 1.84 -5.32
N LYS A 399 -5.34 3.19 -5.38
CA LYS A 399 -6.24 3.94 -6.29
C LYS A 399 -7.69 3.43 -6.24
N LEU A 400 -8.11 3.03 -5.04
CA LEU A 400 -9.43 2.46 -4.81
C LEU A 400 -10.52 3.54 -4.92
N GLU A 401 -11.62 3.19 -5.58
CA GLU A 401 -12.81 4.02 -5.64
C GLU A 401 -13.70 3.74 -4.42
N PHE A 402 -13.78 4.71 -3.52
CA PHE A 402 -14.65 4.62 -2.35
C PHE A 402 -16.01 5.24 -2.65
N ARG A 403 -17.07 4.44 -2.60
CA ARG A 403 -18.46 4.93 -2.71
C ARG A 403 -18.86 5.55 -1.36
N LEU A 404 -18.37 6.75 -1.11
CA LEU A 404 -18.72 7.50 0.07
C LEU A 404 -19.97 8.35 -0.21
N PRO A 405 -20.89 8.49 0.76
CA PRO A 405 -22.00 9.43 0.64
C PRO A 405 -21.44 10.86 0.65
N THR A 406 -22.01 11.69 -0.19
CA THR A 406 -21.71 13.13 -0.30
C THR A 406 -22.77 13.95 0.45
#